data_560dca6aac5166f08a9c4e9880e9e600
#
_entry.id   560dca6aac5166f08a9c4e9880e9e600
#
_cell.length_a   1.000
_cell.length_b   1.000
_cell.length_c   1.000
_cell.angle_alpha   90.00
_cell.angle_beta   90.00
_cell.angle_gamma   90.00
#
_symmetry.space_group_name_H-M   'P 1'
#
loop_
_entity.id
_entity.type
_entity.pdbx_description
1 polymer ?
#
loop_
_entity_poly.entity_id
_entity_poly.type
_entity_poly.pdbx_seq_one_letter_code
_entity_poly.pdbx_strand_id
1 'polypeptide(L)'
;DNGPMMYEVFPAVAALNQVQGFNPLKMLRRMVSPRTGEEVLRLDLQYKKLWFRLRHPEGRIRVSPLRITEQLAIYEAQIFLNREDPAPVCSFTSSISREEAPNGKYIQAAQDEAVDNALSDAGFGIQLSDVTTPESMRHYGSEIPVSQLGSNGRKTGTQEMPVHKPVVQAPAAPEQP
;
A
#
# COMPACT_ATOMS: atom_id res chain seq x y z
N ASP A 1 10.99 3.01 -21.67
CA ASP A 1 9.53 3.29 -21.61
C ASP A 1 9.03 2.92 -20.25
N ASN A 2 8.60 3.91 -19.51
CA ASN A 2 7.84 3.65 -18.31
C ASN A 2 6.49 3.08 -18.74
N GLY A 3 6.19 1.90 -18.25
CA GLY A 3 4.95 1.25 -18.60
C GLY A 3 3.73 2.00 -18.05
N PRO A 4 2.59 1.79 -18.67
CA PRO A 4 1.34 2.33 -18.17
C PRO A 4 0.97 1.69 -16.82
N MET A 5 0.19 2.42 -16.04
CA MET A 5 -0.37 1.90 -14.79
C MET A 5 -1.37 0.79 -15.06
N MET A 6 -1.53 -0.12 -14.11
CA MET A 6 -2.46 -1.25 -14.27
C MET A 6 -3.87 -0.82 -14.63
N TYR A 7 -4.37 0.28 -14.04
CA TYR A 7 -5.72 0.75 -14.32
C TYR A 7 -5.90 1.29 -15.75
N GLU A 8 -4.81 1.65 -16.42
CA GLU A 8 -4.83 2.10 -17.81
C GLU A 8 -4.83 0.93 -18.80
N VAL A 9 -4.23 -0.20 -18.39
CA VAL A 9 -4.04 -1.37 -19.26
C VAL A 9 -5.18 -2.37 -19.13
N PHE A 10 -5.67 -2.58 -17.91
CA PHE A 10 -6.66 -3.60 -17.62
C PHE A 10 -8.02 -2.97 -17.29
N PRO A 11 -9.03 -3.05 -18.19
CA PRO A 11 -10.35 -2.49 -17.92
C PRO A 11 -11.00 -3.02 -16.64
N ALA A 12 -10.78 -4.29 -16.31
CA ALA A 12 -11.27 -4.90 -15.08
C ALA A 12 -10.65 -4.25 -13.83
N VAL A 13 -9.39 -3.85 -13.91
CA VAL A 13 -8.68 -3.15 -12.83
C VAL A 13 -9.16 -1.70 -12.71
N ALA A 14 -9.39 -1.04 -13.83
CA ALA A 14 -9.95 0.31 -13.82
C ALA A 14 -11.30 0.39 -13.11
N ALA A 15 -12.10 -0.67 -13.20
CA ALA A 15 -13.39 -0.76 -12.51
C ALA A 15 -13.25 -0.72 -10.97
N LEU A 16 -12.12 -1.12 -10.42
CA LEU A 16 -11.85 -1.02 -8.98
C LEU A 16 -11.80 0.42 -8.48
N ASN A 17 -11.52 1.38 -9.36
CA ASN A 17 -11.49 2.80 -9.01
C ASN A 17 -12.89 3.42 -8.91
N GLN A 18 -13.91 2.72 -9.41
CA GLN A 18 -15.25 3.28 -9.50
C GLN A 18 -15.99 3.19 -8.17
N VAL A 19 -16.18 4.34 -7.56
CA VAL A 19 -17.06 4.52 -6.40
C VAL A 19 -17.92 5.74 -6.66
N GLN A 20 -19.22 5.61 -6.47
CA GLN A 20 -20.13 6.71 -6.67
C GLN A 20 -19.78 7.90 -5.76
N GLY A 21 -19.52 9.05 -6.37
CA GLY A 21 -19.18 10.26 -5.63
C GLY A 21 -17.77 10.35 -5.09
N PHE A 22 -16.92 9.37 -5.39
CA PHE A 22 -15.53 9.36 -4.95
C PHE A 22 -14.60 8.82 -6.05
N ASN A 23 -13.58 9.61 -6.41
CA ASN A 23 -12.56 9.16 -7.33
C ASN A 23 -11.19 9.21 -6.64
N PRO A 24 -10.61 8.05 -6.30
CA PRO A 24 -9.32 8.00 -5.60
C PRO A 24 -8.18 8.65 -6.39
N LEU A 25 -8.24 8.64 -7.72
CA LEU A 25 -7.21 9.25 -8.56
C LEU A 25 -7.13 10.78 -8.38
N LYS A 26 -8.22 11.43 -7.99
CA LYS A 26 -8.25 12.86 -7.68
C LYS A 26 -7.67 13.19 -6.30
N MET A 27 -7.45 12.19 -5.46
CA MET A 27 -6.92 12.34 -4.12
C MET A 27 -5.40 12.15 -4.06
N LEU A 28 -4.76 11.91 -5.18
CA LEU A 28 -3.32 11.79 -5.28
C LEU A 28 -2.66 13.13 -4.97
N ARG A 29 -1.69 13.10 -4.05
CA ARG A 29 -0.96 14.29 -3.60
C ARG A 29 0.48 14.22 -4.10
N ARG A 30 0.95 15.32 -4.70
CA ARG A 30 2.34 15.46 -5.12
C ARG A 30 3.22 15.79 -3.92
N MET A 31 4.31 15.04 -3.77
CA MET A 31 5.28 15.26 -2.70
C MET A 31 6.66 14.74 -3.12
N VAL A 32 7.67 15.07 -2.32
CA VAL A 32 9.00 14.46 -2.45
C VAL A 32 9.07 13.28 -1.50
N SER A 33 9.38 12.11 -2.03
CA SER A 33 9.52 10.91 -1.20
C SER A 33 10.70 11.05 -0.24
N PRO A 34 10.49 10.90 1.07
CA PRO A 34 11.59 10.95 2.04
C PRO A 34 12.57 9.78 1.88
N ARG A 35 12.14 8.71 1.20
CA ARG A 35 12.97 7.51 0.97
C ARG A 35 13.89 7.64 -0.24
N THR A 36 13.38 8.24 -1.33
CA THR A 36 14.09 8.28 -2.61
C THR A 36 14.59 9.67 -2.99
N GLY A 37 14.03 10.72 -2.40
CA GLY A 37 14.28 12.10 -2.82
C GLY A 37 13.61 12.48 -4.14
N GLU A 38 12.79 11.60 -4.70
CA GLU A 38 12.09 11.81 -5.96
C GLU A 38 10.72 12.43 -5.76
N GLU A 39 10.24 13.11 -6.80
CA GLU A 39 8.87 13.59 -6.85
C GLU A 39 7.92 12.43 -7.13
N VAL A 40 6.94 12.24 -6.25
CA VAL A 40 5.97 11.15 -6.30
C VAL A 40 4.55 11.68 -6.15
N LEU A 41 3.59 10.93 -6.67
CA LEU A 41 2.19 11.05 -6.29
C LEU A 41 1.89 10.00 -5.24
N ARG A 42 1.27 10.43 -4.16
CA ARG A 42 0.92 9.56 -3.04
C ARG A 42 -0.59 9.56 -2.82
N LEU A 43 -1.15 8.38 -2.69
CA LEU A 43 -2.48 8.20 -2.13
C LEU A 43 -2.34 8.00 -0.62
N ASP A 44 -2.73 9.01 0.15
CA ASP A 44 -2.62 8.98 1.61
C ASP A 44 -3.53 7.90 2.20
N LEU A 45 -3.08 7.31 3.30
CA LEU A 45 -3.78 6.20 3.97
C LEU A 45 -5.24 6.52 4.31
N GLN A 46 -5.53 7.76 4.72
CA GLN A 46 -6.90 8.19 5.01
C GLN A 46 -7.84 8.00 3.81
N TYR A 47 -7.38 8.24 2.59
CA TYR A 47 -8.17 8.07 1.37
C TYR A 47 -8.32 6.60 0.97
N LYS A 48 -7.33 5.76 1.24
CA LYS A 48 -7.46 4.31 1.09
C LYS A 48 -8.50 3.74 2.04
N LYS A 49 -8.49 4.17 3.30
CA LYS A 49 -9.49 3.79 4.30
C LYS A 49 -10.87 4.25 3.89
N LEU A 50 -11.00 5.50 3.43
CA LEU A 50 -12.28 6.03 2.96
C LEU A 50 -12.79 5.24 1.75
N TRP A 51 -11.94 5.01 0.78
CA TRP A 51 -12.26 4.22 -0.40
C TRP A 51 -12.76 2.81 -0.02
N PHE A 52 -12.05 2.15 0.87
CA PHE A 52 -12.45 0.85 1.40
C PHE A 52 -13.82 0.90 2.08
N ARG A 53 -14.07 1.89 2.93
CA ARG A 53 -15.35 2.06 3.63
C ARG A 53 -16.51 2.32 2.68
N LEU A 54 -16.29 3.09 1.63
CA LEU A 54 -17.32 3.39 0.63
C LEU A 54 -17.65 2.17 -0.23
N ARG A 55 -16.64 1.41 -0.60
CA ARG A 55 -16.82 0.21 -1.42
C ARG A 55 -17.34 -0.99 -0.64
N HIS A 56 -16.91 -1.13 0.60
CA HIS A 56 -17.28 -2.23 1.50
C HIS A 56 -17.74 -1.69 2.84
N PRO A 57 -18.99 -1.19 2.94
CA PRO A 57 -19.50 -0.64 4.19
C PRO A 57 -19.50 -1.64 5.34
N GLU A 58 -19.65 -2.92 5.04
CA GLU A 58 -19.57 -4.04 6.01
C GLU A 58 -18.14 -4.58 6.18
N GLY A 59 -17.16 -3.94 5.55
CA GLY A 59 -15.77 -4.36 5.64
C GLY A 59 -15.15 -4.11 7.01
N ARG A 60 -14.10 -4.87 7.30
CA ARG A 60 -13.40 -4.78 8.58
C ARG A 60 -11.88 -4.73 8.33
N ILE A 61 -11.21 -3.88 9.10
CA ILE A 61 -9.75 -3.82 9.17
C ILE A 61 -9.36 -4.27 10.57
N ARG A 62 -8.56 -5.32 10.68
CA ARG A 62 -8.03 -5.83 11.94
C ARG A 62 -6.55 -5.54 12.02
N VAL A 63 -6.13 -4.85 13.07
CA VAL A 63 -4.71 -4.55 13.31
C VAL A 63 -4.32 -5.22 14.63
N SER A 64 -3.34 -6.11 14.57
CA SER A 64 -2.93 -6.91 15.72
C SER A 64 -1.44 -6.77 15.98
N PRO A 65 -1.01 -6.52 17.22
CA PRO A 65 0.39 -6.53 17.57
C PRO A 65 0.91 -7.97 17.57
N LEU A 66 2.02 -8.21 16.90
CA LEU A 66 2.72 -9.49 16.96
C LEU A 66 3.88 -9.44 17.94
N ARG A 67 4.58 -8.30 18.01
CA ARG A 67 5.65 -8.05 18.96
C ARG A 67 5.85 -6.57 19.17
N ILE A 68 5.95 -6.14 20.40
CA ILE A 68 6.33 -4.77 20.76
C ILE A 68 7.42 -4.84 21.80
N THR A 69 8.55 -4.20 21.53
CA THR A 69 9.65 -4.00 22.45
C THR A 69 9.97 -2.50 22.53
N GLU A 70 10.92 -2.12 23.35
CA GLU A 70 11.36 -0.71 23.40
C GLU A 70 12.03 -0.24 22.10
N GLN A 71 12.48 -1.17 21.24
CA GLN A 71 13.23 -0.89 20.02
C GLN A 71 12.47 -1.21 18.74
N LEU A 72 11.42 -2.01 18.80
CA LEU A 72 10.79 -2.58 17.62
C LEU A 72 9.29 -2.78 17.83
N ALA A 73 8.50 -2.52 16.80
CA ALA A 73 7.09 -2.88 16.72
C ALA A 73 6.82 -3.70 15.47
N ILE A 74 6.14 -4.82 15.62
CA ILE A 74 5.67 -5.68 14.53
C ILE A 74 4.16 -5.79 14.64
N TYR A 75 3.46 -5.39 13.57
CA TYR A 75 2.01 -5.43 13.48
C TYR A 75 1.58 -6.19 12.24
N GLU A 76 0.44 -6.87 12.36
CA GLU A 76 -0.27 -7.47 11.24
C GLU A 76 -1.57 -6.72 11.01
N ALA A 77 -1.84 -6.37 9.75
CA ALA A 77 -3.14 -5.87 9.33
C ALA A 77 -3.83 -6.91 8.45
N GLN A 78 -5.11 -7.14 8.70
CA GLN A 78 -5.98 -8.05 7.95
C GLN A 78 -7.18 -7.27 7.42
N ILE A 79 -7.50 -7.49 6.16
CA ILE A 79 -8.64 -6.84 5.48
C ILE A 79 -9.72 -7.88 5.23
N PHE A 80 -10.92 -7.60 5.71
CA PHE A 80 -12.12 -8.42 5.49
C PHE A 80 -13.12 -7.60 4.69
N LEU A 81 -13.63 -8.13 3.61
CA LEU A 81 -14.60 -7.44 2.76
C LEU A 81 -15.98 -7.38 3.42
N ASN A 82 -16.32 -8.39 4.22
CA ASN A 82 -17.56 -8.45 4.99
C ASN A 82 -17.25 -8.80 6.44
N ARG A 83 -18.10 -8.33 7.34
CA ARG A 83 -17.93 -8.54 8.79
C ARG A 83 -17.89 -10.01 9.18
N GLU A 84 -18.66 -10.84 8.50
CA GLU A 84 -18.81 -12.27 8.80
C GLU A 84 -17.81 -13.17 8.07
N ASP A 85 -16.93 -12.59 7.25
CA ASP A 85 -15.91 -13.39 6.55
C ASP A 85 -14.99 -14.08 7.55
N PRO A 86 -14.80 -15.40 7.47
CA PRO A 86 -13.96 -16.15 8.39
C PRO A 86 -12.46 -15.92 8.15
N ALA A 87 -12.10 -15.58 6.92
CA ALA A 87 -10.72 -15.34 6.52
C ALA A 87 -10.56 -13.96 5.89
N PRO A 88 -9.42 -13.30 6.09
CA PRO A 88 -9.14 -12.04 5.42
C PRO A 88 -8.91 -12.23 3.93
N VAL A 89 -9.26 -11.21 3.13
CA VAL A 89 -8.89 -11.16 1.71
C VAL A 89 -7.41 -10.83 1.53
N CYS A 90 -6.86 -10.03 2.42
CA CYS A 90 -5.45 -9.66 2.44
C CYS A 90 -4.94 -9.55 3.86
N SER A 91 -3.66 -9.86 4.03
CA SER A 91 -2.93 -9.74 5.28
C SER A 91 -1.54 -9.20 5.00
N PHE A 92 -1.06 -8.31 5.87
CA PHE A 92 0.25 -7.71 5.71
C PHE A 92 0.91 -7.47 7.07
N THR A 93 2.17 -7.87 7.21
CA THR A 93 2.95 -7.67 8.43
C THR A 93 4.00 -6.60 8.22
N SER A 94 4.07 -5.65 9.12
CA SER A 94 5.04 -4.56 9.09
C SER A 94 5.88 -4.55 10.36
N SER A 95 7.18 -4.29 10.20
CA SER A 95 8.16 -4.21 11.27
C SER A 95 8.90 -2.89 11.19
N ILE A 96 8.77 -2.06 12.21
CA ILE A 96 9.41 -0.75 12.27
C ILE A 96 10.23 -0.64 13.55
N SER A 97 11.50 -0.29 13.40
CA SER A 97 12.37 0.03 14.54
C SER A 97 12.13 1.46 15.02
N ARG A 98 12.38 1.71 16.30
CA ARG A 98 12.28 3.04 16.88
C ARG A 98 13.17 4.07 16.16
N GLU A 99 14.37 3.66 15.74
CA GLU A 99 15.32 4.53 15.04
C GLU A 99 14.83 4.97 13.65
N GLU A 100 14.06 4.12 12.99
CA GLU A 100 13.52 4.41 11.66
C GLU A 100 12.31 5.31 11.66
N ALA A 101 11.56 5.29 12.76
CA ALA A 101 10.29 6.01 12.84
C ALA A 101 10.50 7.51 13.09
N PRO A 102 9.76 8.38 12.40
CA PRO A 102 9.76 9.79 12.66
C PRO A 102 9.35 10.06 14.13
N ASN A 103 10.15 10.87 14.82
CA ASN A 103 9.89 11.26 16.22
C ASN A 103 9.73 10.08 17.20
N GLY A 104 10.32 8.92 16.88
CA GLY A 104 10.22 7.72 17.72
C GLY A 104 8.83 7.08 17.78
N LYS A 105 7.91 7.47 16.91
CA LYS A 105 6.55 6.92 16.84
C LYS A 105 6.48 5.60 16.05
N TYR A 106 7.32 4.66 16.43
CA TYR A 106 7.48 3.39 15.71
C TYR A 106 6.27 2.47 15.79
N ILE A 107 5.53 2.48 16.91
CA ILE A 107 4.33 1.67 17.07
C ILE A 107 3.25 2.13 16.08
N GLN A 108 2.95 3.41 16.04
CA GLN A 108 2.00 3.97 15.09
C GLN A 108 2.45 3.78 13.64
N ALA A 109 3.75 3.96 13.37
CA ALA A 109 4.30 3.76 12.04
C ALA A 109 4.13 2.30 11.55
N ALA A 110 4.35 1.34 12.44
CA ALA A 110 4.15 -0.08 12.12
C ALA A 110 2.68 -0.41 11.84
N GLN A 111 1.76 0.13 12.63
CA GLN A 111 0.32 -0.01 12.41
C GLN A 111 -0.10 0.57 11.06
N ASP A 112 0.29 1.80 10.78
CA ASP A 112 -0.09 2.51 9.55
C ASP A 112 0.49 1.84 8.31
N GLU A 113 1.75 1.41 8.35
CA GLU A 113 2.38 0.70 7.24
C GLU A 113 1.70 -0.64 6.96
N ALA A 114 1.37 -1.40 8.00
CA ALA A 114 0.66 -2.67 7.85
C ALA A 114 -0.70 -2.47 7.19
N VAL A 115 -1.48 -1.50 7.64
CA VAL A 115 -2.80 -1.19 7.06
C VAL A 115 -2.68 -0.66 5.65
N ASP A 116 -1.75 0.24 5.39
CA ASP A 116 -1.54 0.85 4.07
C ASP A 116 -1.23 -0.21 3.01
N ASN A 117 -0.30 -1.12 3.31
CA ASN A 117 0.07 -2.19 2.39
C ASN A 117 -1.03 -3.25 2.23
N ALA A 118 -1.72 -3.61 3.32
CA ALA A 118 -2.83 -4.54 3.25
C ALA A 118 -3.98 -3.99 2.40
N LEU A 119 -4.33 -2.72 2.55
CA LEU A 119 -5.33 -2.06 1.73
C LEU A 119 -4.90 -1.97 0.25
N SER A 120 -3.65 -1.67 -0.02
CA SER A 120 -3.13 -1.64 -1.39
C SER A 120 -3.32 -2.98 -2.07
N ASP A 121 -2.94 -4.07 -1.41
CA ASP A 121 -3.07 -5.43 -1.94
C ASP A 121 -4.53 -5.86 -2.10
N ALA A 122 -5.41 -5.36 -1.25
CA ALA A 122 -6.85 -5.64 -1.33
C ALA A 122 -7.57 -4.93 -2.49
N GLY A 123 -6.87 -4.11 -3.26
CA GLY A 123 -7.43 -3.38 -4.40
C GLY A 123 -7.64 -1.88 -4.16
N PHE A 124 -7.08 -1.34 -3.08
CA PHE A 124 -7.16 0.08 -2.76
C PHE A 124 -5.81 0.77 -2.95
N GLY A 125 -5.12 0.44 -4.04
CA GLY A 125 -3.82 1.00 -4.41
C GLY A 125 -3.01 0.17 -5.39
N ILE A 126 -3.19 -1.14 -5.46
CA ILE A 126 -2.42 -2.03 -6.35
C ILE A 126 -2.59 -1.65 -7.83
N GLN A 127 -3.75 -1.21 -8.24
CA GLN A 127 -4.04 -0.77 -9.61
C GLN A 127 -3.24 0.47 -10.04
N LEU A 128 -2.60 1.14 -9.10
CA LEU A 128 -1.72 2.27 -9.37
C LEU A 128 -0.27 1.83 -9.64
N SER A 129 0.00 0.53 -9.57
CA SER A 129 1.32 -0.03 -9.85
C SER A 129 1.60 -0.06 -11.36
N ASP A 130 2.86 0.13 -11.71
CA ASP A 130 3.35 -0.01 -13.08
C ASP A 130 3.41 -1.50 -13.47
N VAL A 131 2.90 -1.85 -14.65
CA VAL A 131 2.86 -3.23 -15.12
C VAL A 131 4.16 -3.72 -15.74
N THR A 132 5.05 -2.83 -16.13
CA THR A 132 6.28 -3.19 -16.84
C THR A 132 7.51 -3.29 -15.94
N THR A 133 7.47 -2.66 -14.78
CA THR A 133 8.59 -2.70 -13.83
C THR A 133 8.62 -4.04 -13.11
N PRO A 134 9.78 -4.69 -12.96
CA PRO A 134 9.90 -5.91 -12.17
C PRO A 134 9.32 -5.73 -10.77
N GLU A 135 8.69 -6.78 -10.26
CA GLU A 135 7.99 -6.73 -8.97
C GLU A 135 8.84 -6.18 -7.83
N SER A 136 10.13 -6.58 -7.77
CA SER A 136 11.07 -6.11 -6.75
C SER A 136 11.37 -4.61 -6.81
N MET A 137 11.03 -3.97 -7.92
CA MET A 137 11.29 -2.54 -8.16
C MET A 137 10.00 -1.72 -8.25
N ARG A 138 8.84 -2.33 -8.05
CA ARG A 138 7.57 -1.63 -8.14
C ARG A 138 7.29 -0.80 -6.89
N HIS A 139 6.67 0.35 -7.12
CA HIS A 139 6.02 1.11 -6.07
C HIS A 139 4.58 0.63 -5.92
N TYR A 140 4.26 0.08 -4.77
CA TYR A 140 2.92 -0.40 -4.49
C TYR A 140 2.09 0.67 -3.78
N GLY A 141 1.07 1.11 -4.47
CA GLY A 141 -0.12 1.73 -3.89
C GLY A 141 0.01 3.06 -3.17
N SER A 142 1.13 3.36 -2.56
CA SER A 142 1.27 4.56 -1.74
C SER A 142 2.00 5.69 -2.44
N GLU A 143 3.02 5.38 -3.19
CA GLU A 143 3.87 6.37 -3.87
C GLU A 143 4.07 5.99 -5.33
N ILE A 144 3.71 6.89 -6.23
CA ILE A 144 3.88 6.72 -7.66
C ILE A 144 4.88 7.78 -8.12
N PRO A 145 6.06 7.41 -8.60
CA PRO A 145 7.00 8.38 -9.14
C PRO A 145 6.37 9.19 -10.26
N VAL A 146 6.44 10.49 -10.17
CA VAL A 146 5.91 11.39 -11.21
C VAL A 146 6.54 11.10 -12.57
N SER A 147 7.78 10.66 -12.55
CA SER A 147 8.51 10.24 -13.74
C SER A 147 7.86 9.05 -14.47
N GLN A 148 7.07 8.24 -13.79
CA GLN A 148 6.34 7.12 -14.38
C GLN A 148 4.99 7.51 -14.99
N LEU A 149 4.52 8.72 -14.75
CA LEU A 149 3.24 9.22 -15.26
C LEU A 149 3.36 9.83 -16.66
N GLY A 150 4.46 9.62 -17.35
CA GLY A 150 4.71 10.25 -18.63
C GLY A 150 3.84 9.70 -19.74
N SER A 151 2.78 10.41 -20.08
CA SER A 151 2.07 10.23 -21.36
C SER A 151 2.94 10.56 -22.59
N ASN A 152 4.12 11.09 -22.43
CA ASN A 152 4.92 11.70 -23.49
C ASN A 152 6.29 11.07 -23.71
N GLY A 153 6.47 9.80 -23.38
CA GLY A 153 7.69 9.08 -23.76
C GLY A 153 9.00 9.64 -23.19
N ARG A 154 8.93 10.39 -22.11
CA ARG A 154 10.14 10.83 -21.42
C ARG A 154 10.75 9.66 -20.70
N LYS A 155 11.88 9.24 -21.21
CA LYS A 155 12.74 8.28 -20.50
C LYS A 155 13.13 8.90 -19.16
N THR A 156 12.67 8.31 -18.10
CA THR A 156 13.28 8.54 -16.80
C THR A 156 14.52 7.70 -16.73
N GLY A 157 15.61 8.30 -16.29
CA GLY A 157 16.82 7.55 -16.01
C GLY A 157 16.53 6.40 -15.04
N THR A 158 17.39 5.44 -15.04
CA THR A 158 17.35 4.32 -14.09
C THR A 158 17.31 4.90 -12.70
N GLN A 159 16.17 4.77 -12.04
CA GLN A 159 16.00 5.23 -10.67
C GLN A 159 16.23 4.03 -9.77
N GLU A 160 17.14 4.19 -8.83
CA GLU A 160 17.26 3.21 -7.76
C GLU A 160 16.00 3.29 -6.91
N MET A 161 15.25 2.21 -6.91
CA MET A 161 14.05 2.09 -6.10
C MET A 161 14.45 1.92 -4.65
N PRO A 162 13.70 2.54 -3.73
CA PRO A 162 13.94 2.30 -2.32
C PRO A 162 13.76 0.80 -2.05
N VAL A 163 14.73 0.24 -1.35
CA VAL A 163 14.61 -1.13 -0.86
C VAL A 163 13.48 -1.12 0.15
N HIS A 164 12.33 -1.66 -0.26
CA HIS A 164 11.31 -1.99 0.72
C HIS A 164 11.91 -3.00 1.68
N LYS A 165 11.85 -2.70 2.96
CA LYS A 165 12.22 -3.69 3.95
C LYS A 165 11.40 -4.93 3.71
N PRO A 166 12.02 -6.11 3.82
CA PRO A 166 11.29 -7.34 3.64
C PRO A 166 10.11 -7.35 4.61
N VAL A 167 8.94 -7.35 4.05
CA VAL A 167 7.74 -7.58 4.82
C VAL A 167 7.66 -9.07 5.01
N VAL A 168 7.86 -9.49 6.24
CA VAL A 168 7.69 -10.88 6.61
C VAL A 168 6.18 -11.10 6.69
N GLN A 169 5.63 -11.82 5.72
CA GLN A 169 4.29 -12.38 5.90
C GLN A 169 4.33 -13.26 7.13
N ALA A 170 3.42 -13.00 8.05
CA ALA A 170 3.30 -13.88 9.20
C ALA A 170 3.04 -15.31 8.71
N PRO A 171 3.81 -16.30 9.15
CA PRO A 171 3.51 -17.67 8.82
C PRO A 171 2.09 -17.97 9.32
N ALA A 172 1.31 -18.64 8.48
CA ALA A 172 0.01 -19.15 8.91
C ALA A 172 0.20 -19.90 10.22
N ALA A 173 -0.62 -19.59 11.21
CA ALA A 173 -0.57 -20.32 12.47
C ALA A 173 -0.74 -21.81 12.15
N PRO A 174 0.10 -22.70 12.71
CA PRO A 174 -0.07 -24.11 12.49
C PRO A 174 -1.46 -24.50 13.02
N GLU A 175 -2.24 -25.15 12.18
CA GLU A 175 -3.45 -25.81 12.64
C GLU A 175 -3.03 -26.79 13.74
N GLN A 176 -3.51 -26.55 14.93
CA GLN A 176 -3.35 -27.52 15.99
C GLN A 176 -4.28 -28.71 15.70
N PRO A 177 -3.80 -29.93 15.85
CA PRO A 177 -4.60 -31.13 15.68
C PRO A 177 -5.75 -31.22 16.69
#